data_703ba298d8dc4a59e360963d836aee37
#
_entry.id   703ba298d8dc4a59e360963d836aee37
#
_cell.length_a   1.000
_cell.length_b   1.000
_cell.length_c   1.000
_cell.angle_alpha   90.00
_cell.angle_beta   90.00
_cell.angle_gamma   90.00
#
_symmetry.space_group_name_H-M   'P 1'
#
loop_
_entity.id
_entity.type
_entity.pdbx_description
1 polymer ?
#
loop_
_entity_poly.entity_id
_entity_poly.type
_entity_poly.pdbx_seq_one_letter_code
_entity_poly.pdbx_strand_id
1 'polypeptide(L)'
;MDSPLHARIQTAVKTWTEASCSAPKKTRSVPSAGKVMASVFWDAEGILFIDYLEKGKTITGEYYSILLTRLHKKKFVRKDPVCKRKKIILHQDNAPAHKSVLAMEKLRDLHYELLEHPPYSPDLAPSDSYLFPKLKFFLAGQRFSSNQEAIAAVEGYFADLTKNQYRDRIMVLKHHWNKCNSLKGMYVEK
;
A
#
# COMPACT_ATOMS: atom_id res chain seq x y z
N MET A 1 -2.03 -3.37 12.63
CA MET A 1 -2.81 -2.11 12.75
C MET A 1 -3.17 -1.69 11.35
N ASP A 2 -4.39 -2.06 10.96
CA ASP A 2 -4.92 -1.65 9.66
C ASP A 2 -5.06 -0.14 9.66
N SER A 3 -4.19 0.54 8.92
CA SER A 3 -4.30 1.97 8.72
C SER A 3 -5.35 2.20 7.62
N PRO A 4 -6.63 2.44 7.97
CA PRO A 4 -7.58 2.82 6.95
C PRO A 4 -7.11 4.17 6.39
N LEU A 5 -7.16 4.32 5.07
CA LEU A 5 -6.98 5.59 4.37
C LEU A 5 -8.03 6.60 4.86
N HIS A 6 -7.86 7.11 6.08
CA HIS A 6 -8.62 8.21 6.64
C HIS A 6 -7.93 9.51 6.23
N ALA A 7 -8.25 10.02 5.04
CA ALA A 7 -8.06 11.44 4.76
C ALA A 7 -9.09 12.23 5.60
N ARG A 8 -8.90 12.33 6.90
CA ARG A 8 -9.53 13.33 7.74
C ARG A 8 -8.52 14.43 7.99
N ILE A 9 -8.38 15.33 7.03
CA ILE A 9 -7.90 16.67 7.32
C ILE A 9 -9.15 17.54 7.42
N GLN A 10 -9.77 17.55 8.60
CA GLN A 10 -10.63 18.63 9.00
C GLN A 10 -9.78 19.61 9.81
N THR A 11 -9.09 20.50 9.14
CA THR A 11 -8.65 21.74 9.76
C THR A 11 -9.90 22.58 9.95
N ALA A 12 -10.49 22.49 11.13
CA ALA A 12 -11.49 23.46 11.55
C ALA A 12 -10.77 24.79 11.77
N VAL A 13 -10.68 25.62 10.75
CA VAL A 13 -10.32 27.03 10.89
C VAL A 13 -11.48 27.67 11.67
N LYS A 14 -11.30 27.90 12.96
CA LYS A 14 -12.18 28.76 13.75
C LYS A 14 -11.96 30.19 13.26
N THR A 15 -12.77 30.64 12.33
CA THR A 15 -12.85 32.07 12.01
C THR A 15 -13.67 32.75 13.09
N TRP A 16 -13.07 33.72 13.78
CA TRP A 16 -13.76 34.62 14.68
C TRP A 16 -14.63 35.56 13.84
N THR A 17 -15.93 35.52 14.07
CA THR A 17 -16.88 36.45 13.47
C THR A 17 -17.34 37.43 14.56
N GLU A 18 -17.45 38.72 14.22
CA GLU A 18 -18.05 39.71 15.09
C GLU A 18 -19.50 39.33 15.45
N ALA A 19 -19.95 39.72 16.65
CA ALA A 19 -21.23 39.30 17.23
C ALA A 19 -22.48 39.73 16.40
N SER A 20 -22.30 40.58 15.38
CA SER A 20 -23.35 41.06 14.50
C SER A 20 -23.45 40.34 13.14
N CYS A 21 -22.49 39.48 12.80
CA CYS A 21 -22.50 38.73 11.54
C CYS A 21 -23.13 37.36 11.71
N SER A 22 -24.06 36.99 10.82
CA SER A 22 -24.60 35.63 10.77
C SER A 22 -23.51 34.63 10.49
N ALA A 23 -23.39 33.57 11.33
CA ALA A 23 -22.41 32.53 11.16
C ALA A 23 -22.41 31.95 9.73
N PRO A 24 -21.26 31.76 9.09
CA PRO A 24 -21.20 31.21 7.73
C PRO A 24 -21.91 29.85 7.69
N LYS A 25 -22.86 29.70 6.78
CA LYS A 25 -23.60 28.45 6.59
C LYS A 25 -22.60 27.33 6.29
N LYS A 26 -22.57 26.27 7.13
CA LYS A 26 -21.83 25.06 6.84
C LYS A 26 -22.16 24.59 5.42
N THR A 27 -21.16 24.59 4.56
CA THR A 27 -21.26 23.94 3.25
C THR A 27 -21.67 22.49 3.46
N ARG A 28 -22.76 22.03 2.84
CA ARG A 28 -23.15 20.62 2.85
C ARG A 28 -21.99 19.86 2.21
N SER A 29 -21.25 19.09 3.02
CA SER A 29 -20.27 18.15 2.49
C SER A 29 -21.04 17.08 1.73
N VAL A 30 -20.78 16.95 0.43
CA VAL A 30 -21.21 15.80 -0.33
C VAL A 30 -20.59 14.56 0.32
N PRO A 31 -21.36 13.50 0.65
CA PRO A 31 -20.78 12.27 1.18
C PRO A 31 -19.69 11.81 0.23
N SER A 32 -18.45 11.65 0.72
CA SER A 32 -17.39 11.06 -0.09
C SER A 32 -17.79 9.64 -0.48
N ALA A 33 -17.45 9.22 -1.70
CA ALA A 33 -17.50 7.82 -2.11
C ALA A 33 -16.90 6.95 -1.00
N GLY A 34 -17.47 5.76 -0.77
CA GLY A 34 -17.09 4.90 0.35
C GLY A 34 -15.61 4.55 0.34
N LYS A 35 -15.12 3.96 1.43
CA LYS A 35 -13.73 3.51 1.52
C LYS A 35 -13.48 2.39 0.52
N VAL A 36 -12.43 2.52 -0.29
CA VAL A 36 -11.90 1.47 -1.16
C VAL A 36 -10.63 0.92 -0.52
N MET A 37 -10.55 -0.39 -0.35
CA MET A 37 -9.35 -1.07 0.11
C MET A 37 -8.67 -1.74 -1.08
N ALA A 38 -7.38 -1.52 -1.24
CA ALA A 38 -6.59 -2.11 -2.32
C ALA A 38 -5.39 -2.87 -1.75
N SER A 39 -5.10 -4.03 -2.33
CA SER A 39 -3.87 -4.78 -2.13
C SER A 39 -2.96 -4.55 -3.33
N VAL A 40 -1.75 -4.03 -3.11
CA VAL A 40 -0.82 -3.64 -4.16
C VAL A 40 0.45 -4.47 -4.07
N PHE A 41 0.80 -5.16 -5.14
CA PHE A 41 2.07 -5.87 -5.29
C PHE A 41 2.91 -5.19 -6.36
N TRP A 42 4.16 -4.92 -6.07
CA TRP A 42 5.06 -4.20 -6.95
C TRP A 42 6.51 -4.64 -6.79
N ASP A 43 7.35 -4.30 -7.77
CA ASP A 43 8.78 -4.57 -7.74
C ASP A 43 9.58 -3.42 -8.40
N ALA A 44 10.85 -3.65 -8.68
CA ALA A 44 11.74 -2.67 -9.31
C ALA A 44 11.34 -2.26 -10.75
N GLU A 45 10.42 -2.98 -11.37
CA GLU A 45 9.94 -2.68 -12.72
C GLU A 45 8.57 -1.96 -12.72
N GLY A 46 7.87 -1.96 -11.57
CA GLY A 46 6.58 -1.30 -11.41
C GLY A 46 5.55 -2.16 -10.67
N ILE A 47 4.29 -1.80 -10.88
CA ILE A 47 3.15 -2.51 -10.29
C ILE A 47 2.98 -3.88 -10.97
N LEU A 48 2.95 -4.95 -10.17
CA LEU A 48 2.74 -6.31 -10.63
C LEU A 48 1.26 -6.68 -10.67
N PHE A 49 0.56 -6.32 -9.61
CA PHE A 49 -0.82 -6.67 -9.40
C PHE A 49 -1.48 -5.73 -8.39
N ILE A 50 -2.68 -5.27 -8.71
CA ILE A 50 -3.56 -4.57 -7.80
C ILE A 50 -4.85 -5.35 -7.74
N ASP A 51 -5.39 -5.51 -6.53
CA ASP A 51 -6.70 -6.09 -6.28
C ASP A 51 -7.49 -5.16 -5.36
N TYR A 52 -8.73 -4.87 -5.73
CA TYR A 52 -9.62 -4.01 -4.97
C TYR A 52 -10.62 -4.88 -4.24
N LEU A 53 -10.63 -4.78 -2.92
CA LEU A 53 -11.53 -5.54 -2.07
C LEU A 53 -12.97 -5.04 -2.23
N GLU A 54 -13.90 -5.96 -2.43
CA GLU A 54 -15.32 -5.64 -2.50
C GLU A 54 -15.81 -5.01 -1.19
N LYS A 55 -16.74 -4.05 -1.32
CA LYS A 55 -17.33 -3.35 -0.18
C LYS A 55 -17.93 -4.32 0.83
N GLY A 56 -17.59 -4.15 2.10
CA GLY A 56 -18.09 -4.99 3.20
C GLY A 56 -17.32 -6.29 3.43
N LYS A 57 -16.32 -6.62 2.59
CA LYS A 57 -15.42 -7.74 2.83
C LYS A 57 -14.21 -7.33 3.65
N THR A 58 -13.54 -8.32 4.25
CA THR A 58 -12.30 -8.16 5.02
C THR A 58 -11.21 -9.04 4.40
N ILE A 59 -9.97 -8.60 4.44
CA ILE A 59 -8.83 -9.42 4.01
C ILE A 59 -8.58 -10.48 5.08
N THR A 60 -8.91 -11.73 4.73
CA THR A 60 -8.64 -12.92 5.54
C THR A 60 -7.38 -13.62 5.03
N GLY A 61 -6.87 -14.59 5.80
CA GLY A 61 -5.75 -15.43 5.34
C GLY A 61 -6.07 -16.22 4.07
N GLU A 62 -7.29 -16.69 3.93
CA GLU A 62 -7.77 -17.36 2.72
C GLU A 62 -7.78 -16.40 1.53
N TYR A 63 -8.37 -15.21 1.69
CA TYR A 63 -8.37 -14.19 0.65
C TYR A 63 -6.94 -13.84 0.22
N TYR A 64 -6.04 -13.65 1.18
CA TYR A 64 -4.64 -13.34 0.89
C TYR A 64 -3.93 -14.48 0.14
N SER A 65 -4.18 -15.74 0.49
CA SER A 65 -3.65 -16.90 -0.24
C SER A 65 -4.11 -16.95 -1.70
N ILE A 66 -5.36 -16.53 -1.97
CA ILE A 66 -5.90 -16.38 -3.33
C ILE A 66 -5.16 -15.26 -4.09
N LEU A 67 -4.91 -14.12 -3.42
CA LEU A 67 -4.14 -13.02 -4.03
C LEU A 67 -2.74 -13.47 -4.43
N LEU A 68 -2.04 -14.20 -3.58
CA LEU A 68 -0.71 -14.76 -3.88
C LEU A 68 -0.76 -15.69 -5.10
N THR A 69 -1.80 -16.52 -5.21
CA THR A 69 -2.00 -17.39 -6.38
C THR A 69 -2.23 -16.59 -7.66
N ARG A 70 -3.05 -15.52 -7.60
CA ARG A 70 -3.30 -14.63 -8.73
C ARG A 70 -2.04 -13.88 -9.17
N LEU A 71 -1.28 -13.35 -8.21
CA LEU A 71 0.01 -12.71 -8.44
C LEU A 71 0.98 -13.64 -9.18
N HIS A 72 1.12 -14.87 -8.67
CA HIS A 72 1.99 -15.87 -9.27
C HIS A 72 1.61 -16.18 -10.70
N LYS A 73 0.33 -16.44 -10.98
CA LYS A 73 -0.19 -16.69 -12.33
C LYS A 73 0.04 -15.50 -13.28
N LYS A 74 -0.19 -14.27 -12.81
CA LYS A 74 -0.08 -13.07 -13.64
C LYS A 74 1.36 -12.77 -14.06
N LYS A 75 2.33 -12.93 -13.14
CA LYS A 75 3.72 -12.56 -13.39
C LYS A 75 4.60 -13.70 -13.85
N PHE A 76 4.48 -14.88 -13.25
CA PHE A 76 5.50 -15.92 -13.37
C PHE A 76 5.11 -17.08 -14.28
N VAL A 77 3.81 -17.27 -14.53
CA VAL A 77 3.36 -18.30 -15.49
C VAL A 77 3.42 -17.80 -16.92
N ARG A 78 3.29 -16.48 -17.15
CA ARG A 78 3.29 -15.88 -18.50
C ARG A 78 4.65 -15.48 -19.06
N LYS A 79 5.69 -15.41 -18.25
CA LYS A 79 7.05 -15.02 -18.67
C LYS A 79 8.02 -16.18 -18.47
N ASP A 80 8.62 -16.60 -19.57
CA ASP A 80 9.80 -17.44 -19.76
C ASP A 80 10.11 -18.57 -18.75
N PRO A 81 10.39 -19.78 -19.23
CA PRO A 81 10.85 -20.93 -18.42
C PRO A 81 12.10 -20.61 -17.57
N VAL A 82 12.89 -19.62 -17.99
CA VAL A 82 14.11 -19.18 -17.25
C VAL A 82 13.76 -18.47 -15.93
N CYS A 83 12.61 -17.81 -15.83
CA CYS A 83 12.16 -17.19 -14.56
C CYS A 83 11.73 -18.21 -13.50
N LYS A 84 11.43 -19.46 -13.86
CA LYS A 84 11.09 -20.54 -12.92
C LYS A 84 12.24 -20.95 -11.99
N ARG A 85 13.47 -20.54 -12.29
CA ARG A 85 14.67 -20.87 -11.47
C ARG A 85 15.11 -19.76 -10.52
N LYS A 86 14.54 -18.56 -10.58
CA LYS A 86 14.94 -17.47 -9.69
C LYS A 86 14.10 -17.51 -8.41
N LYS A 87 14.80 -17.50 -7.27
CA LYS A 87 14.15 -17.27 -5.97
C LYS A 87 13.38 -15.96 -5.99
N ILE A 88 12.12 -15.99 -5.59
CA ILE A 88 11.27 -14.83 -5.47
C ILE A 88 11.25 -14.46 -3.99
N ILE A 89 11.77 -13.29 -3.66
CA ILE A 89 11.71 -12.75 -2.31
C ILE A 89 10.46 -11.89 -2.21
N LEU A 90 9.58 -12.22 -1.27
CA LEU A 90 8.40 -11.43 -0.96
C LEU A 90 8.64 -10.69 0.36
N HIS A 91 8.38 -9.39 0.35
CA HIS A 91 8.35 -8.57 1.55
C HIS A 91 6.91 -8.17 1.86
N GLN A 92 6.46 -8.46 3.06
CA GLN A 92 5.12 -8.11 3.57
C GLN A 92 5.22 -7.71 5.04
N ASP A 93 4.22 -7.01 5.54
CA ASP A 93 4.11 -6.68 6.96
C ASP A 93 3.64 -7.87 7.82
N ASN A 94 3.51 -7.62 9.11
CA ASN A 94 3.10 -8.63 10.09
C ASN A 94 1.58 -8.71 10.29
N ALA A 95 0.76 -8.25 9.33
CA ALA A 95 -0.70 -8.33 9.45
C ALA A 95 -1.16 -9.78 9.69
N PRO A 96 -2.19 -10.02 10.52
CA PRO A 96 -2.66 -11.36 10.84
C PRO A 96 -3.04 -12.20 9.60
N ALA A 97 -3.61 -11.57 8.58
CA ALA A 97 -3.94 -12.23 7.31
C ALA A 97 -2.69 -12.75 6.59
N HIS A 98 -1.59 -11.97 6.61
CA HIS A 98 -0.33 -12.32 5.98
C HIS A 98 0.41 -13.44 6.72
N LYS A 99 0.29 -13.49 8.04
CA LYS A 99 0.89 -14.53 8.89
C LYS A 99 -0.01 -15.74 9.14
N SER A 100 -1.18 -15.80 8.52
CA SER A 100 -2.08 -16.95 8.66
C SER A 100 -1.44 -18.23 8.13
N VAL A 101 -1.84 -19.38 8.67
CA VAL A 101 -1.37 -20.68 8.23
C VAL A 101 -1.56 -20.86 6.72
N LEU A 102 -2.75 -20.51 6.20
CA LEU A 102 -3.08 -20.62 4.77
C LEU A 102 -2.16 -19.76 3.88
N ALA A 103 -1.85 -18.54 4.32
CA ALA A 103 -0.94 -17.66 3.58
C ALA A 103 0.49 -18.22 3.58
N MET A 104 0.97 -18.68 4.73
CA MET A 104 2.33 -19.22 4.86
C MET A 104 2.51 -20.55 4.11
N GLU A 105 1.50 -21.42 4.11
CA GLU A 105 1.48 -22.63 3.27
C GLU A 105 1.53 -22.27 1.80
N LYS A 106 0.72 -21.28 1.38
CA LYS A 106 0.70 -20.83 -0.01
C LYS A 106 2.05 -20.27 -0.46
N LEU A 107 2.75 -19.50 0.37
CA LEU A 107 4.10 -19.02 0.05
C LEU A 107 5.09 -20.17 -0.16
N ARG A 108 5.02 -21.22 0.67
CA ARG A 108 5.84 -22.43 0.53
C ARG A 108 5.53 -23.17 -0.77
N ASP A 109 4.25 -23.38 -1.08
CA ASP A 109 3.80 -24.04 -2.30
C ASP A 109 4.29 -23.32 -3.56
N LEU A 110 4.31 -21.98 -3.52
CA LEU A 110 4.76 -21.12 -4.61
C LEU A 110 6.28 -20.93 -4.63
N HIS A 111 7.01 -21.52 -3.68
CA HIS A 111 8.46 -21.38 -3.49
C HIS A 111 8.91 -19.92 -3.33
N TYR A 112 8.13 -19.12 -2.62
CA TYR A 112 8.50 -17.75 -2.27
C TYR A 112 9.32 -17.75 -0.99
N GLU A 113 10.39 -16.97 -0.98
CA GLU A 113 11.16 -16.67 0.22
C GLU A 113 10.59 -15.41 0.88
N LEU A 114 10.18 -15.53 2.13
CA LEU A 114 9.67 -14.39 2.88
C LEU A 114 10.83 -13.61 3.48
N LEU A 115 10.92 -12.31 3.16
CA LEU A 115 11.79 -11.40 3.89
C LEU A 115 11.11 -11.01 5.20
N GLU A 116 11.73 -11.37 6.32
CA GLU A 116 11.20 -11.03 7.64
C GLU A 116 11.11 -9.51 7.82
N HIS A 117 10.01 -9.06 8.39
CA HIS A 117 9.76 -7.66 8.68
C HIS A 117 9.71 -7.43 10.19
N PRO A 118 10.59 -6.58 10.75
CA PRO A 118 10.56 -6.27 12.17
C PRO A 118 9.24 -5.59 12.56
N PRO A 119 8.71 -5.84 13.75
CA PRO A 119 7.53 -5.14 14.23
C PRO A 119 7.75 -3.61 14.28
N TYR A 120 6.71 -2.84 13.99
CA TYR A 120 6.71 -1.37 14.09
C TYR A 120 7.80 -0.64 13.29
N SER A 121 8.24 -1.19 12.17
CA SER A 121 9.34 -0.67 11.35
C SER A 121 8.89 -0.25 9.93
N PRO A 122 7.99 0.74 9.78
CA PRO A 122 7.51 1.17 8.46
C PRO A 122 8.61 1.79 7.59
N ASP A 123 9.70 2.26 8.18
CA ASP A 123 10.91 2.74 7.53
C ASP A 123 11.64 1.64 6.74
N LEU A 124 11.49 0.39 7.15
CA LEU A 124 12.02 -0.79 6.47
C LEU A 124 11.05 -1.39 5.43
N ALA A 125 9.87 -0.79 5.23
CA ALA A 125 8.89 -1.19 4.23
C ALA A 125 8.79 -0.14 3.13
N PRO A 126 9.24 -0.40 1.88
CA PRO A 126 9.18 0.59 0.79
C PRO A 126 7.76 1.01 0.45
N SER A 127 6.77 0.15 0.68
CA SER A 127 5.35 0.50 0.52
C SER A 127 4.92 1.59 1.51
N ASP A 128 5.33 1.47 2.78
CA ASP A 128 4.91 2.37 3.85
C ASP A 128 5.77 3.64 3.93
N SER A 129 7.06 3.53 3.63
CA SER A 129 7.99 4.67 3.67
C SER A 129 7.91 5.55 2.42
N TYR A 130 7.43 5.03 1.29
CA TYR A 130 7.43 5.76 0.02
C TYR A 130 6.13 5.65 -0.77
N LEU A 131 5.75 4.44 -1.20
CA LEU A 131 4.70 4.26 -2.21
C LEU A 131 3.34 4.82 -1.74
N PHE A 132 2.88 4.39 -0.59
CA PHE A 132 1.60 4.83 -0.04
C PHE A 132 1.59 6.27 0.47
N PRO A 133 2.64 6.81 1.11
CA PRO A 133 2.70 8.24 1.44
C PRO A 133 2.61 9.14 0.20
N LYS A 134 3.29 8.80 -0.88
CA LYS A 134 3.23 9.54 -2.14
C LYS A 134 1.84 9.47 -2.78
N LEU A 135 1.23 8.28 -2.82
CA LEU A 135 -0.14 8.11 -3.28
C LEU A 135 -1.14 8.91 -2.42
N LYS A 136 -0.99 8.88 -1.09
CA LYS A 136 -1.83 9.67 -0.17
C LYS A 136 -1.69 11.17 -0.44
N PHE A 137 -0.49 11.64 -0.68
CA PHE A 137 -0.23 13.04 -1.03
C PHE A 137 -0.88 13.41 -2.36
N PHE A 138 -0.79 12.56 -3.37
CA PHE A 138 -1.43 12.76 -4.68
C PHE A 138 -2.97 12.83 -4.57
N LEU A 139 -3.56 11.96 -3.76
CA LEU A 139 -5.02 11.93 -3.55
C LEU A 139 -5.52 13.02 -2.59
N ALA A 140 -4.63 13.71 -1.87
CA ALA A 140 -5.00 14.74 -0.90
C ALA A 140 -5.72 15.91 -1.60
N GLY A 141 -6.87 16.32 -1.04
CA GLY A 141 -7.70 17.38 -1.59
C GLY A 141 -8.59 16.98 -2.76
N GLN A 142 -8.40 15.79 -3.34
CA GLN A 142 -9.30 15.30 -4.39
C GLN A 142 -10.60 14.77 -3.78
N ARG A 143 -11.70 14.94 -4.52
CA ARG A 143 -13.02 14.42 -4.17
C ARG A 143 -13.50 13.53 -5.30
N PHE A 144 -13.88 12.31 -4.96
CA PHE A 144 -14.37 11.32 -5.90
C PHE A 144 -15.86 11.11 -5.72
N SER A 145 -16.60 11.13 -6.81
CA SER A 145 -18.06 10.91 -6.83
C SER A 145 -18.40 9.42 -6.73
N SER A 146 -17.48 8.55 -7.13
CA SER A 146 -17.66 7.10 -7.12
C SER A 146 -16.37 6.35 -6.77
N ASN A 147 -16.51 5.08 -6.38
CA ASN A 147 -15.37 4.21 -6.15
C ASN A 147 -14.55 3.98 -7.44
N GLN A 148 -15.23 3.89 -8.59
CA GLN A 148 -14.58 3.74 -9.89
C GLN A 148 -13.67 4.90 -10.23
N GLU A 149 -14.11 6.12 -9.96
CA GLU A 149 -13.30 7.33 -10.16
C GLU A 149 -12.05 7.32 -9.27
N ALA A 150 -12.19 6.93 -7.99
CA ALA A 150 -11.07 6.79 -7.09
C ALA A 150 -10.09 5.70 -7.55
N ILE A 151 -10.59 4.55 -8.02
CA ILE A 151 -9.77 3.47 -8.58
C ILE A 151 -9.02 3.95 -9.82
N ALA A 152 -9.70 4.63 -10.75
CA ALA A 152 -9.07 5.16 -11.96
C ALA A 152 -7.95 6.16 -11.64
N ALA A 153 -8.15 7.03 -10.64
CA ALA A 153 -7.13 7.97 -10.19
C ALA A 153 -5.89 7.24 -9.60
N VAL A 154 -6.09 6.19 -8.82
CA VAL A 154 -5.01 5.36 -8.26
C VAL A 154 -4.24 4.63 -9.36
N GLU A 155 -4.93 4.02 -10.32
CA GLU A 155 -4.32 3.33 -11.45
C GLU A 155 -3.54 4.29 -12.35
N GLY A 156 -4.10 5.47 -12.63
CA GLY A 156 -3.42 6.53 -13.36
C GLY A 156 -2.14 6.97 -12.66
N TYR A 157 -2.20 7.24 -11.36
CA TYR A 157 -1.01 7.60 -10.58
C TYR A 157 0.10 6.54 -10.67
N PHE A 158 -0.23 5.27 -10.55
CA PHE A 158 0.76 4.21 -10.64
C PHE A 158 1.30 4.01 -12.07
N ALA A 159 0.50 4.29 -13.09
CA ALA A 159 0.93 4.24 -14.49
C ALA A 159 1.92 5.36 -14.83
N ASP A 160 1.79 6.53 -14.20
CA ASP A 160 2.67 7.69 -14.42
C ASP A 160 4.04 7.54 -13.72
N LEU A 161 4.17 6.62 -12.74
CA LEU A 161 5.45 6.38 -12.08
C LEU A 161 6.43 5.66 -13.02
N THR A 162 7.63 6.23 -13.13
CA THR A 162 8.70 5.64 -13.95
C THR A 162 9.35 4.42 -13.27
N LYS A 163 9.93 3.52 -14.08
CA LYS A 163 10.68 2.37 -13.56
C LYS A 163 11.81 2.76 -12.61
N ASN A 164 12.48 3.89 -12.87
CA ASN A 164 13.55 4.36 -12.00
C ASN A 164 13.03 4.70 -10.60
N GLN A 165 11.84 5.30 -10.49
CA GLN A 165 11.22 5.60 -9.19
C GLN A 165 10.93 4.34 -8.37
N TYR A 166 10.50 3.25 -8.99
CA TYR A 166 10.32 1.96 -8.32
C TYR A 166 11.65 1.34 -7.92
N ARG A 167 12.60 1.26 -8.86
CA ARG A 167 13.94 0.67 -8.64
C ARG A 167 14.69 1.36 -7.52
N ASP A 168 14.76 2.68 -7.54
CA ASP A 168 15.52 3.46 -6.56
C ASP A 168 15.00 3.19 -5.14
N ARG A 169 13.70 3.02 -4.97
CA ARG A 169 13.11 2.76 -3.65
C ARG A 169 13.38 1.35 -3.12
N ILE A 170 13.46 0.38 -4.00
CA ILE A 170 13.89 -0.97 -3.60
C ILE A 170 15.40 -0.99 -3.28
N MET A 171 16.21 -0.22 -4.03
CA MET A 171 17.64 -0.14 -3.73
C MET A 171 17.93 0.57 -2.41
N VAL A 172 17.15 1.60 -2.05
CA VAL A 172 17.24 2.28 -0.76
C VAL A 172 16.91 1.34 0.40
N LEU A 173 16.05 0.34 0.21
CA LEU A 173 15.72 -0.64 1.23
C LEU A 173 16.98 -1.31 1.81
N LYS A 174 17.91 -1.73 0.95
CA LYS A 174 19.18 -2.34 1.39
C LYS A 174 19.98 -1.40 2.29
N HIS A 175 20.01 -0.11 1.96
CA HIS A 175 20.69 0.89 2.78
C HIS A 175 20.02 1.06 4.15
N HIS A 176 18.69 1.14 4.19
CA HIS A 176 17.93 1.24 5.44
C HIS A 176 18.14 0.03 6.35
N TRP A 177 18.13 -1.18 5.79
CA TRP A 177 18.42 -2.40 6.55
C TRP A 177 19.84 -2.40 7.13
N ASN A 178 20.84 -2.01 6.34
CA ASN A 178 22.22 -1.91 6.82
C ASN A 178 22.36 -0.87 7.95
N LYS A 179 21.71 0.30 7.78
CA LYS A 179 21.70 1.35 8.80
C LYS A 179 20.97 0.91 10.07
N CYS A 180 19.83 0.22 9.95
CA CYS A 180 19.11 -0.35 11.09
C CYS A 180 19.99 -1.34 11.87
N ASN A 181 20.70 -2.22 11.17
CA ASN A 181 21.64 -3.16 11.80
C ASN A 181 22.77 -2.42 12.52
N SER A 182 23.35 -1.39 11.92
CA SER A 182 24.42 -0.58 12.56
C SER A 182 23.93 0.18 13.80
N LEU A 183 22.65 0.59 13.79
CA LEU A 183 21.98 1.25 14.90
C LEU A 183 21.37 0.28 15.93
N LYS A 184 21.66 -1.03 15.82
CA LYS A 184 21.16 -2.08 16.73
C LYS A 184 19.63 -2.10 16.85
N GLY A 185 18.94 -1.87 15.76
CA GLY A 185 17.46 -1.89 15.69
C GLY A 185 16.77 -0.59 16.07
N MET A 186 17.48 0.51 16.27
CA MET A 186 16.85 1.82 16.42
C MET A 186 16.24 2.28 15.07
N TYR A 187 15.20 3.12 15.17
CA TYR A 187 14.48 3.66 14.02
C TYR A 187 15.41 4.42 13.06
N VAL A 188 15.28 4.16 11.77
CA VAL A 188 16.07 4.84 10.73
C VAL A 188 15.33 6.09 10.28
N GLU A 189 15.71 7.23 10.82
CA GLU A 189 15.20 8.51 10.35
C GLU A 189 15.65 8.80 8.90
N LYS A 190 14.80 9.58 8.20
CA LYS A 190 15.02 9.96 6.80
C LYS A 190 16.23 10.85 6.62
#